data_9a82f7f0a9f4177dbb65fbe652e5af6b
#
_entry.id   9a82f7f0a9f4177dbb65fbe652e5af6b
#
_cell.length_a   1.000
_cell.length_b   1.000
_cell.length_c   1.000
_cell.angle_alpha   90.00
_cell.angle_beta   90.00
_cell.angle_gamma   90.00
#
_symmetry.space_group_name_H-M   'P 1'
#
loop_
_entity.id
_entity.type
_entity.pdbx_description
1 polymer ?
#
loop_
_entity_poly.entity_id
_entity_poly.type
_entity_poly.pdbx_seq_one_letter_code
_entity_poly.pdbx_strand_id
1 'polypeptide(L)'
;MSTDKTLDAPQRQRVLALGATGTIGQAAVKSLLREGHEVVCFIRPKAGVNGQLTIQDWQTRLPGAIFRTGDVTDQNSLTHNAFAGEHFDTVISCLASRTGNPKDAWAIDHDAHLLTLQVAKESGVKHFVLLSAICVQKPLLNFQHAKLAFEDALMKSGL
;
A
#
# COMPACT_ATOMS: atom_id res chain seq x y z
N MET A 1 -20.07 -20.85 -34.49
CA MET A 1 -18.68 -20.35 -34.32
C MET A 1 -18.51 -19.89 -32.87
N SER A 2 -17.97 -20.76 -32.04
CA SER A 2 -17.61 -20.41 -30.66
C SER A 2 -16.33 -19.61 -30.70
N THR A 3 -16.40 -18.32 -30.35
CA THR A 3 -15.22 -17.54 -30.00
C THR A 3 -14.80 -17.96 -28.62
N ASP A 4 -13.86 -18.88 -28.57
CA ASP A 4 -13.11 -19.25 -27.38
C ASP A 4 -12.35 -17.98 -26.91
N LYS A 5 -12.90 -17.28 -25.92
CA LYS A 5 -12.19 -16.23 -25.20
C LYS A 5 -11.19 -16.94 -24.31
N THR A 6 -10.01 -17.22 -24.84
CA THR A 6 -8.84 -17.52 -24.03
C THR A 6 -8.70 -16.36 -23.04
N LEU A 7 -9.05 -16.63 -21.78
CA LEU A 7 -8.72 -15.74 -20.67
C LEU A 7 -7.18 -15.71 -20.63
N ASP A 8 -6.61 -14.62 -21.14
CA ASP A 8 -5.18 -14.37 -20.98
C ASP A 8 -4.82 -14.56 -19.51
N ALA A 9 -3.79 -15.36 -19.26
CA ALA A 9 -3.26 -15.51 -17.91
C ALA A 9 -2.98 -14.11 -17.33
N PRO A 10 -3.29 -13.87 -16.06
CA PRO A 10 -3.10 -12.55 -15.46
C PRO A 10 -1.65 -12.10 -15.64
N GLN A 11 -1.47 -10.98 -16.31
CA GLN A 11 -0.15 -10.44 -16.59
C GLN A 11 0.58 -10.18 -15.28
N ARG A 12 1.81 -10.71 -15.15
CA ARG A 12 2.67 -10.45 -13.99
C ARG A 12 2.86 -8.95 -13.82
N GLN A 13 2.57 -8.44 -12.64
CA GLN A 13 2.73 -7.03 -12.27
C GLN A 13 3.81 -6.88 -11.21
N ARG A 14 4.40 -5.70 -11.17
CA ARG A 14 5.26 -5.25 -10.08
C ARG A 14 4.47 -4.33 -9.15
N VAL A 15 4.29 -4.76 -7.91
CA VAL A 15 3.40 -4.13 -6.94
C VAL A 15 4.20 -3.55 -5.76
N LEU A 16 3.98 -2.27 -5.47
CA LEU A 16 4.45 -1.66 -4.23
C LEU A 16 3.37 -1.81 -3.16
N ALA A 17 3.68 -2.49 -2.07
CA ALA A 17 2.76 -2.74 -0.97
C ALA A 17 3.10 -1.92 0.27
N LEU A 18 2.17 -1.08 0.71
CA LEU A 18 2.21 -0.34 1.95
C LEU A 18 1.32 -1.00 3.01
N GLY A 19 1.74 -0.98 4.28
CA GLY A 19 1.00 -1.62 5.35
C GLY A 19 1.07 -3.16 5.32
N ALA A 20 2.08 -3.73 4.65
CA ALA A 20 2.29 -5.16 4.49
C ALA A 20 2.49 -5.92 5.82
N THR A 21 2.80 -5.23 6.91
CA THR A 21 3.01 -5.82 8.24
C THR A 21 1.72 -6.00 9.05
N GLY A 22 0.60 -5.43 8.60
CA GLY A 22 -0.71 -5.62 9.20
C GLY A 22 -1.35 -6.96 8.78
N THR A 23 -2.38 -7.39 9.49
CA THR A 23 -3.08 -8.67 9.24
C THR A 23 -3.58 -8.78 7.79
N ILE A 24 -4.28 -7.76 7.31
CA ILE A 24 -4.82 -7.74 5.95
C ILE A 24 -3.69 -7.56 4.93
N GLY A 25 -2.72 -6.69 5.22
CA GLY A 25 -1.56 -6.47 4.34
C GLY A 25 -0.76 -7.74 4.10
N GLN A 26 -0.51 -8.55 5.14
CA GLN A 26 0.16 -9.85 5.00
C GLN A 26 -0.64 -10.81 4.10
N ALA A 27 -1.96 -10.87 4.27
CA ALA A 27 -2.82 -11.71 3.45
C ALA A 27 -2.81 -11.26 1.98
N ALA A 28 -2.88 -9.96 1.74
CA ALA A 28 -2.80 -9.38 0.40
C ALA A 28 -1.46 -9.70 -0.29
N VAL A 29 -0.34 -9.49 0.40
CA VAL A 29 1.00 -9.80 -0.13
C VAL A 29 1.14 -11.29 -0.47
N LYS A 30 0.70 -12.18 0.43
CA LYS A 30 0.73 -13.64 0.18
C LYS A 30 -0.10 -14.01 -1.05
N SER A 31 -1.26 -13.39 -1.24
CA SER A 31 -2.10 -13.64 -2.41
C SER A 31 -1.43 -13.17 -3.70
N LEU A 32 -0.88 -11.95 -3.71
CA LEU A 32 -0.18 -11.41 -4.87
C LEU A 32 1.03 -12.27 -5.28
N LEU A 33 1.82 -12.72 -4.30
CA LEU A 33 2.96 -13.61 -4.55
C LEU A 33 2.52 -14.95 -5.12
N ARG A 34 1.41 -15.52 -4.62
CA ARG A 34 0.85 -16.79 -5.11
C ARG A 34 0.37 -16.67 -6.56
N GLU A 35 -0.17 -15.51 -6.94
CA GLU A 35 -0.60 -15.21 -8.32
C GLU A 35 0.58 -14.85 -9.24
N GLY A 36 1.82 -14.91 -8.74
CA GLY A 36 3.03 -14.72 -9.54
C GLY A 36 3.47 -13.26 -9.71
N HIS A 37 2.88 -12.33 -8.98
CA HIS A 37 3.30 -10.93 -9.01
C HIS A 37 4.62 -10.74 -8.25
N GLU A 38 5.39 -9.74 -8.65
CA GLU A 38 6.54 -9.26 -7.88
C GLU A 38 6.07 -8.21 -6.86
N VAL A 39 6.32 -8.45 -5.58
CA VAL A 39 5.84 -7.57 -4.52
C VAL A 39 7.00 -6.97 -3.75
N VAL A 40 7.06 -5.65 -3.74
CA VAL A 40 7.97 -4.84 -2.91
C VAL A 40 7.17 -4.28 -1.73
N CYS A 41 7.53 -4.67 -0.53
CA CYS A 41 6.92 -4.21 0.71
C CYS A 41 7.74 -3.05 1.28
N PHE A 42 7.14 -1.86 1.37
CA PHE A 42 7.75 -0.72 2.04
C PHE A 42 7.28 -0.67 3.48
N ILE A 43 8.20 -0.87 4.42
CA ILE A 43 7.92 -1.01 5.85
C ILE A 43 8.79 -0.06 6.69
N ARG A 44 8.37 0.19 7.92
CA ARG A 44 9.20 0.91 8.88
C ARG A 44 10.41 0.05 9.27
N PRO A 45 11.56 0.64 9.63
CA PRO A 45 12.77 -0.10 10.02
C PRO A 45 12.53 -1.13 11.14
N LYS A 46 11.62 -0.80 12.05
CA LYS A 46 11.10 -1.72 13.08
C LYS A 46 9.59 -1.78 12.96
N ALA A 47 9.06 -2.87 12.46
CA ALA A 47 7.66 -3.03 12.16
C ALA A 47 7.04 -4.21 12.92
N GLY A 48 5.71 -4.34 12.86
CA GLY A 48 4.95 -5.37 13.57
C GLY A 48 4.40 -4.89 14.90
N VAL A 49 3.86 -5.83 15.68
CA VAL A 49 3.35 -5.56 17.03
C VAL A 49 4.53 -5.11 17.90
N ASN A 50 4.37 -3.98 18.56
CA ASN A 50 5.39 -3.34 19.39
C ASN A 50 6.68 -2.88 18.64
N GLY A 51 6.70 -2.87 17.30
CA GLY A 51 7.82 -2.37 16.51
C GLY A 51 9.13 -3.14 16.72
N GLN A 52 9.07 -4.44 16.99
CA GLN A 52 10.26 -5.23 17.33
C GLN A 52 10.79 -6.09 16.18
N LEU A 53 10.01 -6.30 15.12
CA LEU A 53 10.38 -7.20 14.03
C LEU A 53 11.31 -6.51 13.03
N THR A 54 12.36 -7.23 12.66
CA THR A 54 13.37 -6.82 11.67
C THR A 54 12.93 -7.21 10.24
N ILE A 55 13.71 -6.77 9.24
CA ILE A 55 13.52 -7.20 7.84
C ILE A 55 13.62 -8.73 7.72
N GLN A 56 14.57 -9.34 8.39
CA GLN A 56 14.78 -10.81 8.36
C GLN A 56 13.57 -11.56 8.88
N ASP A 57 12.94 -11.05 9.94
CA ASP A 57 11.70 -11.64 10.46
C ASP A 57 10.58 -11.57 9.42
N TRP A 58 10.48 -10.44 8.70
CA TRP A 58 9.48 -10.27 7.66
C TRP A 58 9.75 -11.10 6.42
N GLN A 59 11.03 -11.26 6.01
CA GLN A 59 11.42 -12.17 4.93
C GLN A 59 11.02 -13.61 5.23
N THR A 60 11.12 -14.04 6.47
CA THR A 60 10.67 -15.37 6.92
C THR A 60 9.14 -15.51 6.88
N ARG A 61 8.40 -14.45 7.23
CA ARG A 61 6.92 -14.46 7.27
C ARG A 61 6.28 -14.34 5.90
N LEU A 62 6.93 -13.63 4.99
CA LEU A 62 6.46 -13.36 3.63
C LEU A 62 7.57 -13.73 2.62
N PRO A 63 7.89 -15.03 2.50
CA PRO A 63 8.93 -15.49 1.58
C PRO A 63 8.57 -15.11 0.14
N GLY A 64 9.56 -14.60 -0.59
CA GLY A 64 9.38 -14.13 -1.97
C GLY A 64 9.06 -12.63 -2.10
N ALA A 65 8.68 -11.94 -1.03
CA ALA A 65 8.55 -10.49 -1.04
C ALA A 65 9.92 -9.80 -0.92
N ILE A 66 10.06 -8.67 -1.60
CA ILE A 66 11.20 -7.76 -1.46
C ILE A 66 10.85 -6.74 -0.40
N PHE A 67 11.77 -6.46 0.51
CA PHE A 67 11.55 -5.49 1.57
C PHE A 67 12.43 -4.26 1.43
N ARG A 68 11.81 -3.10 1.59
CA ARG A 68 12.46 -1.79 1.69
C ARG A 68 12.01 -1.08 2.96
N THR A 69 12.86 -0.29 3.54
CA THR A 69 12.55 0.43 4.79
C THR A 69 12.56 1.93 4.59
N GLY A 70 11.66 2.59 5.32
CA GLY A 70 11.59 4.03 5.37
C GLY A 70 10.33 4.51 6.07
N ASP A 71 9.99 5.77 5.82
CA ASP A 71 8.85 6.46 6.42
C ASP A 71 7.87 6.90 5.33
N VAL A 72 6.62 6.45 5.43
CA VAL A 72 5.54 6.81 4.50
C VAL A 72 5.08 8.26 4.65
N THR A 73 5.44 8.93 5.75
CA THR A 73 5.14 10.34 6.00
C THR A 73 6.20 11.29 5.47
N ASP A 74 7.28 10.77 4.89
CA ASP A 74 8.35 11.53 4.29
C ASP A 74 8.41 11.29 2.76
N GLN A 75 8.19 12.37 2.00
CA GLN A 75 8.21 12.31 0.54
C GLN A 75 9.56 11.85 -0.03
N ASN A 76 10.67 12.29 0.58
CA ASN A 76 12.00 11.87 0.13
C ASN A 76 12.20 10.36 0.37
N SER A 77 11.73 9.85 1.50
CA SER A 77 11.76 8.42 1.80
C SER A 77 10.91 7.61 0.83
N LEU A 78 9.72 8.09 0.46
CA LEU A 78 8.91 7.47 -0.58
C LEU A 78 9.62 7.47 -1.93
N THR A 79 10.14 8.60 -2.37
CA THR A 79 10.78 8.74 -3.67
C THR A 79 12.05 7.88 -3.79
N HIS A 80 12.94 7.95 -2.80
CA HIS A 80 14.27 7.35 -2.89
C HIS A 80 14.37 5.94 -2.31
N ASN A 81 13.51 5.60 -1.35
CA ASN A 81 13.57 4.30 -0.69
C ASN A 81 12.43 3.37 -1.12
N ALA A 82 11.19 3.87 -1.24
CA ALA A 82 10.07 3.04 -1.67
C ALA A 82 10.10 2.81 -3.19
N PHE A 83 10.02 3.86 -3.98
CA PHE A 83 10.02 3.78 -5.44
C PHE A 83 11.44 3.61 -6.00
N ALA A 84 12.42 4.29 -5.46
CA ALA A 84 13.85 4.16 -5.78
C ALA A 84 14.18 4.29 -7.29
N GLY A 85 13.42 5.11 -8.01
CA GLY A 85 13.57 5.28 -9.47
C GLY A 85 13.13 4.07 -10.30
N GLU A 86 12.49 3.08 -9.70
CA GLU A 86 12.02 1.88 -10.38
C GLU A 86 10.55 1.99 -10.78
N HIS A 87 10.16 1.24 -11.81
CA HIS A 87 8.78 1.19 -12.27
C HIS A 87 7.94 0.24 -11.42
N PHE A 88 6.72 0.67 -11.09
CA PHE A 88 5.66 -0.14 -10.50
C PHE A 88 4.39 -0.01 -11.33
N ASP A 89 3.69 -1.12 -11.54
CA ASP A 89 2.40 -1.13 -12.23
C ASP A 89 1.28 -0.69 -11.28
N THR A 90 1.35 -1.15 -10.03
CA THR A 90 0.30 -0.96 -9.02
C THR A 90 0.91 -0.61 -7.66
N VAL A 91 0.27 0.32 -6.97
CA VAL A 91 0.43 0.52 -5.52
C VAL A 91 -0.77 -0.07 -4.80
N ILE A 92 -0.55 -0.91 -3.79
CA ILE A 92 -1.60 -1.35 -2.86
C ILE A 92 -1.31 -0.81 -1.47
N SER A 93 -2.28 -0.14 -0.85
CA SER A 93 -2.16 0.36 0.50
C SER A 93 -3.14 -0.29 1.46
N CYS A 94 -2.59 -0.99 2.44
CA CYS A 94 -3.27 -1.48 3.64
C CYS A 94 -2.83 -0.69 4.89
N LEU A 95 -2.37 0.55 4.71
CA LEU A 95 -2.01 1.43 5.82
C LEU A 95 -3.25 1.82 6.64
N ALA A 96 -3.07 1.85 7.94
CA ALA A 96 -4.04 2.42 8.87
C ALA A 96 -3.32 3.01 10.08
N SER A 97 -3.86 4.10 10.62
CA SER A 97 -3.45 4.63 11.92
C SER A 97 -3.75 3.62 13.03
N ARG A 98 -2.98 3.67 14.12
CA ARG A 98 -3.05 2.65 15.18
C ARG A 98 -3.46 3.19 16.54
N THR A 99 -3.31 4.50 16.77
CA THR A 99 -3.43 5.08 18.11
C THR A 99 -4.84 5.54 18.45
N GLY A 100 -5.72 5.69 17.45
CA GLY A 100 -7.02 6.36 17.62
C GLY A 100 -6.93 7.87 17.79
N ASN A 101 -5.71 8.45 17.85
CA ASN A 101 -5.50 9.88 17.94
C ASN A 101 -5.87 10.57 16.61
N PRO A 102 -6.64 11.68 16.62
CA PRO A 102 -6.99 12.41 15.40
C PRO A 102 -5.79 12.82 14.56
N LYS A 103 -4.71 13.26 15.20
CA LYS A 103 -3.48 13.68 14.49
C LYS A 103 -2.83 12.51 13.77
N ASP A 104 -2.76 11.34 14.38
CA ASP A 104 -2.24 10.12 13.77
C ASP A 104 -3.13 9.64 12.62
N ALA A 105 -4.45 9.71 12.78
CA ALA A 105 -5.41 9.36 11.74
C ALA A 105 -5.19 10.21 10.48
N TRP A 106 -5.13 11.53 10.60
CA TRP A 106 -4.91 12.40 9.45
C TRP A 106 -3.51 12.24 8.85
N ALA A 107 -2.47 12.09 9.66
CA ALA A 107 -1.10 11.88 9.17
C ALA A 107 -0.95 10.59 8.37
N ILE A 108 -1.58 9.48 8.79
CA ILE A 108 -1.42 8.16 8.16
C ILE A 108 -2.54 7.87 7.15
N ASP A 109 -3.81 8.04 7.56
CA ASP A 109 -4.94 7.64 6.71
C ASP A 109 -5.24 8.65 5.59
N HIS A 110 -4.70 9.87 5.65
CA HIS A 110 -4.83 10.89 4.61
C HIS A 110 -3.48 11.36 4.05
N ASP A 111 -2.65 12.05 4.84
CA ASP A 111 -1.48 12.77 4.33
C ASP A 111 -0.42 11.84 3.73
N ALA A 112 -0.08 10.73 4.41
CA ALA A 112 0.86 9.74 3.89
C ALA A 112 0.36 9.10 2.59
N HIS A 113 -0.95 8.90 2.46
CA HIS A 113 -1.55 8.40 1.23
C HIS A 113 -1.50 9.43 0.10
N LEU A 114 -1.72 10.74 0.39
CA LEU A 114 -1.57 11.80 -0.60
C LEU A 114 -0.13 11.90 -1.13
N LEU A 115 0.87 11.84 -0.24
CA LEU A 115 2.28 11.82 -0.63
C LEU A 115 2.58 10.59 -1.53
N THR A 116 2.08 9.43 -1.11
CA THR A 116 2.26 8.20 -1.91
C THR A 116 1.60 8.31 -3.28
N LEU A 117 0.38 8.85 -3.35
CA LEU A 117 -0.35 9.07 -4.60
C LEU A 117 0.40 10.01 -5.54
N GLN A 118 0.96 11.09 -5.01
CA GLN A 118 1.77 12.03 -5.78
C GLN A 118 2.99 11.33 -6.38
N VAL A 119 3.80 10.66 -5.56
CA VAL A 119 5.00 9.95 -6.03
C VAL A 119 4.65 8.83 -7.00
N ALA A 120 3.54 8.11 -6.77
CA ALA A 120 3.06 7.07 -7.68
C ALA A 120 2.73 7.64 -9.08
N LYS A 121 2.05 8.78 -9.14
CA LYS A 121 1.75 9.47 -10.41
C LYS A 121 3.01 9.92 -11.14
N GLU A 122 3.94 10.54 -10.42
CA GLU A 122 5.23 10.99 -10.97
C GLU A 122 6.07 9.81 -11.47
N SER A 123 5.94 8.63 -10.84
CA SER A 123 6.63 7.38 -11.23
C SER A 123 5.89 6.58 -12.32
N GLY A 124 4.76 7.07 -12.82
CA GLY A 124 4.02 6.44 -13.91
C GLY A 124 3.22 5.18 -13.51
N VAL A 125 2.90 5.01 -12.24
CA VAL A 125 2.00 3.95 -11.75
C VAL A 125 0.64 4.05 -12.44
N LYS A 126 0.00 2.92 -12.74
CA LYS A 126 -1.28 2.85 -13.46
C LYS A 126 -2.46 2.58 -12.55
N HIS A 127 -2.23 1.92 -11.43
CA HIS A 127 -3.31 1.52 -10.52
C HIS A 127 -2.93 1.80 -9.06
N PHE A 128 -3.88 2.35 -8.32
CA PHE A 128 -3.76 2.52 -6.88
C PHE A 128 -4.94 1.82 -6.19
N VAL A 129 -4.65 0.82 -5.37
CA VAL A 129 -5.65 0.05 -4.63
C VAL A 129 -5.59 0.43 -3.15
N LEU A 130 -6.69 0.94 -2.62
CA LEU A 130 -6.80 1.35 -1.23
C LEU A 130 -7.65 0.36 -0.44
N LEU A 131 -7.12 -0.16 0.66
CA LEU A 131 -7.95 -0.73 1.71
C LEU A 131 -8.56 0.42 2.52
N SER A 132 -9.84 0.68 2.31
CA SER A 132 -10.56 1.71 3.02
C SER A 132 -11.05 1.23 4.40
N ALA A 133 -12.05 1.87 4.95
CA ALA A 133 -12.57 1.58 6.28
C ALA A 133 -14.06 1.20 6.22
N ILE A 134 -14.47 0.34 7.15
CA ILE A 134 -15.89 0.05 7.33
C ILE A 134 -16.66 1.33 7.73
N CYS A 135 -17.86 1.50 7.19
CA CYS A 135 -18.73 2.66 7.43
C CYS A 135 -18.13 4.01 6.99
N VAL A 136 -17.17 4.01 6.08
CA VAL A 136 -16.53 5.23 5.57
C VAL A 136 -17.54 6.22 4.93
N GLN A 137 -18.65 5.72 4.38
CA GLN A 137 -19.70 6.55 3.77
C GLN A 137 -20.50 7.38 4.80
N LYS A 138 -20.46 7.00 6.08
CA LYS A 138 -21.05 7.74 7.20
C LYS A 138 -20.03 7.82 8.32
N PRO A 139 -18.94 8.61 8.13
CA PRO A 139 -17.82 8.62 9.05
C PRO A 139 -18.23 9.22 10.40
N LEU A 140 -17.84 8.55 11.48
CA LEU A 140 -18.00 8.99 12.86
C LEU A 140 -16.64 9.20 13.55
N LEU A 141 -15.63 8.47 13.10
CA LEU A 141 -14.30 8.47 13.69
C LEU A 141 -13.29 9.19 12.80
N ASN A 142 -12.26 9.78 13.40
CA ASN A 142 -11.27 10.58 12.67
C ASN A 142 -10.59 9.80 11.53
N PHE A 143 -10.26 8.54 11.73
CA PHE A 143 -9.65 7.73 10.67
C PHE A 143 -10.60 7.48 9.49
N GLN A 144 -11.92 7.40 9.74
CA GLN A 144 -12.91 7.27 8.68
C GLN A 144 -13.02 8.58 7.87
N HIS A 145 -13.03 9.74 8.54
CA HIS A 145 -13.00 11.04 7.86
C HIS A 145 -11.73 11.21 7.02
N ALA A 146 -10.57 10.85 7.57
CA ALA A 146 -9.29 10.90 6.88
C ALA A 146 -9.26 9.98 5.65
N LYS A 147 -9.73 8.75 5.79
CA LYS A 147 -9.85 7.79 4.67
C LYS A 147 -10.79 8.29 3.58
N LEU A 148 -11.98 8.79 3.96
CA LEU A 148 -12.94 9.33 3.00
C LEU A 148 -12.38 10.52 2.22
N ALA A 149 -11.65 11.42 2.90
CA ALA A 149 -10.98 12.53 2.24
C ALA A 149 -9.93 12.05 1.23
N PHE A 150 -9.18 11.01 1.57
CA PHE A 150 -8.23 10.43 0.62
C PHE A 150 -8.92 9.69 -0.54
N GLU A 151 -10.02 8.96 -0.30
CA GLU A 151 -10.81 8.35 -1.38
C GLU A 151 -11.25 9.38 -2.43
N ASP A 152 -11.72 10.55 -1.98
CA ASP A 152 -12.10 11.64 -2.89
C ASP A 152 -10.90 12.13 -3.72
N ALA A 153 -9.73 12.28 -3.10
CA ALA A 153 -8.51 12.66 -3.80
C ALA A 153 -8.07 11.56 -4.82
N LEU A 154 -8.17 10.30 -4.43
CA LEU A 154 -7.82 9.17 -5.29
C LEU A 154 -8.75 9.10 -6.51
N MET A 155 -10.06 9.22 -6.33
CA MET A 155 -11.03 9.24 -7.44
C MET A 155 -10.77 10.37 -8.44
N LYS A 156 -10.32 11.52 -7.96
CA LYS A 156 -9.98 12.68 -8.81
C LYS A 156 -8.59 12.59 -9.44
N SER A 157 -7.77 11.64 -9.05
CA SER A 157 -6.37 11.54 -9.46
C SER A 157 -6.16 11.04 -10.89
N GLY A 158 -7.08 10.22 -11.39
CA GLY A 158 -6.98 9.54 -12.69
C GLY A 158 -6.21 8.21 -12.63
N LEU A 159 -5.92 7.66 -11.43
CA LEU A 159 -5.36 6.32 -11.21
C LEU A 159 -6.45 5.31 -10.87
#